data_e57c18590c08cd9f6e92ae7fe1572d5a
#
_entry.id   e57c18590c08cd9f6e92ae7fe1572d5a
#
_cell.length_a   1.000
_cell.length_b   1.000
_cell.length_c   1.000
_cell.angle_alpha   90.00
_cell.angle_beta   90.00
_cell.angle_gamma   90.00
#
_symmetry.space_group_name_H-M   'P 1'
#
loop_
_entity.id
_entity.type
_entity.pdbx_description
1 polymer ?
#
loop_
_entity_poly.entity_id
_entity_poly.type
_entity_poly.pdbx_seq_one_letter_code
_entity_poly.pdbx_strand_id
1 'polypeptide(L)'
;QVDQLRQADMFADVRIADFLIDKDRLFAELTLDRHELDLYDRVAASLAVDAPPPDLVVYLQAPVDTLLTRISRRGIGYEQQMGRRYLERLADAYARFFHGYQASPLLIVNAAVLDPVHNDEHYALLLAEIDRTRSGRHFFNPLASALA
;
A
#
# COMPACT_ATOMS: atom_id res chain seq x y z
N GLN A 1 -6.09 -14.17 4.76
CA GLN A 1 -4.88 -13.42 4.37
C GLN A 1 -3.64 -14.03 5.04
N VAL A 2 -3.63 -14.19 6.38
CA VAL A 2 -2.47 -14.76 7.11
C VAL A 2 -2.15 -16.18 6.66
N ASP A 3 -3.17 -17.02 6.49
CA ASP A 3 -2.98 -18.40 6.00
C ASP A 3 -2.43 -18.43 4.57
N GLN A 4 -2.82 -17.47 3.73
CA GLN A 4 -2.26 -17.31 2.39
C GLN A 4 -0.77 -16.94 2.41
N LEU A 5 -0.34 -16.12 3.39
CA LEU A 5 1.08 -15.79 3.57
C LEU A 5 1.90 -16.95 4.12
N ARG A 6 1.29 -17.83 4.93
CA ARG A 6 1.95 -19.01 5.49
C ARG A 6 2.08 -20.18 4.52
N GLN A 7 1.15 -20.32 3.57
CA GLN A 7 1.23 -21.34 2.53
C GLN A 7 2.34 -20.99 1.54
N ALA A 8 3.56 -21.44 1.84
CA ALA A 8 4.65 -21.36 0.88
C ALA A 8 4.28 -22.26 -0.32
N ASP A 9 4.07 -21.65 -1.48
CA ASP A 9 4.07 -22.38 -2.73
C ASP A 9 5.52 -22.77 -3.03
N MET A 10 5.82 -24.07 -2.93
CA MET A 10 7.18 -24.58 -3.15
C MET A 10 7.70 -24.36 -4.57
N PHE A 11 6.85 -23.84 -5.48
CA PHE A 11 7.16 -23.63 -6.89
C PHE A 11 7.15 -22.15 -7.30
N ALA A 12 6.85 -21.22 -6.37
CA ALA A 12 6.82 -19.79 -6.67
C ALA A 12 8.01 -19.08 -6.03
N ASP A 13 8.93 -18.57 -6.86
CA ASP A 13 10.10 -17.79 -6.42
C ASP A 13 9.71 -16.41 -5.87
N VAL A 14 8.56 -15.88 -6.28
CA VAL A 14 8.05 -14.55 -5.88
C VAL A 14 6.59 -14.63 -5.47
N ARG A 15 6.25 -13.98 -4.35
CA ARG A 15 4.87 -13.77 -3.91
C ARG A 15 4.53 -12.30 -3.88
N ILE A 16 3.43 -11.92 -4.51
CA ILE A 16 2.89 -10.56 -4.48
C ILE A 16 1.60 -10.57 -3.68
N ALA A 17 1.51 -9.71 -2.67
CA ALA A 17 0.31 -9.48 -1.87
C ALA A 17 -0.17 -8.04 -2.07
N ASP A 18 -1.46 -7.83 -2.26
CA ASP A 18 -2.09 -6.50 -2.37
C ASP A 18 -2.49 -5.92 -1.01
N PHE A 19 -2.11 -6.60 0.07
CA PHE A 19 -2.36 -6.19 1.44
C PHE A 19 -1.07 -6.19 2.27
N LEU A 20 -1.06 -5.37 3.32
CA LEU A 20 -0.05 -5.32 4.35
C LEU A 20 -0.76 -5.39 5.71
N ILE A 21 -0.45 -6.40 6.51
CA ILE A 21 -1.14 -6.64 7.81
C ILE A 21 -0.99 -5.45 8.74
N ASP A 22 0.19 -4.83 8.78
CA ASP A 22 0.47 -3.65 9.60
C ASP A 22 -0.49 -2.47 9.32
N LYS A 23 -1.12 -2.43 8.13
CA LYS A 23 -2.12 -1.40 7.79
C LYS A 23 -3.52 -1.67 8.38
N ASP A 24 -3.78 -2.86 8.87
CA ASP A 24 -5.12 -3.21 9.35
C ASP A 24 -5.56 -2.28 10.48
N ARG A 25 -4.66 -2.04 11.43
CA ARG A 25 -4.88 -1.08 12.52
C ARG A 25 -5.14 0.35 12.04
N LEU A 26 -4.50 0.78 10.94
CA LEU A 26 -4.73 2.10 10.34
C LEU A 26 -6.19 2.26 9.88
N PHE A 27 -6.77 1.23 9.26
CA PHE A 27 -8.19 1.25 8.87
C PHE A 27 -9.10 1.24 10.08
N ALA A 28 -8.77 0.46 11.11
CA ALA A 28 -9.50 0.45 12.37
C ALA A 28 -9.55 1.86 12.99
N GLU A 29 -8.42 2.57 13.08
CA GLU A 29 -8.33 3.95 13.57
C GLU A 29 -9.19 4.96 12.77
N LEU A 30 -9.39 4.73 11.48
CA LEU A 30 -10.18 5.62 10.63
C LEU A 30 -11.68 5.38 10.69
N THR A 31 -12.09 4.16 11.05
CA THR A 31 -13.48 3.70 10.90
C THR A 31 -14.16 3.41 12.23
N LEU A 32 -13.42 2.98 13.24
CA LEU A 32 -13.94 2.57 14.54
C LEU A 32 -13.99 3.76 15.51
N ASP A 33 -14.95 3.73 16.42
CA ASP A 33 -14.96 4.62 17.58
C ASP A 33 -13.92 4.16 18.62
N ARG A 34 -13.77 4.93 19.70
CA ARG A 34 -12.77 4.65 20.74
C ARG A 34 -12.98 3.28 21.42
N HIS A 35 -14.23 2.91 21.69
CA HIS A 35 -14.54 1.66 22.39
C HIS A 35 -14.34 0.47 21.46
N GLU A 36 -14.72 0.61 20.21
CA GLU A 36 -14.52 -0.40 19.17
C GLU A 36 -13.03 -0.59 18.89
N LEU A 37 -12.25 0.49 18.86
CA LEU A 37 -10.79 0.44 18.66
C LEU A 37 -10.10 -0.26 19.84
N ASP A 38 -10.50 0.02 21.10
CA ASP A 38 -9.99 -0.68 22.28
C ASP A 38 -10.31 -2.19 22.23
N LEU A 39 -11.49 -2.56 21.72
CA LEU A 39 -11.85 -3.95 21.52
C LEU A 39 -11.00 -4.59 20.40
N TYR A 40 -10.86 -3.89 19.28
CA TYR A 40 -10.00 -4.31 18.17
C TYR A 40 -8.57 -4.60 18.64
N ASP A 41 -7.94 -3.66 19.37
CA ASP A 41 -6.56 -3.79 19.86
C ASP A 41 -6.41 -5.02 20.79
N ARG A 42 -7.39 -5.31 21.65
CA ARG A 42 -7.39 -6.53 22.50
C ARG A 42 -7.51 -7.81 21.69
N VAL A 43 -8.39 -7.84 20.69
CA VAL A 43 -8.56 -9.00 19.82
C VAL A 43 -7.31 -9.22 18.97
N ALA A 44 -6.79 -8.16 18.36
CA ALA A 44 -5.57 -8.21 17.55
C ALA A 44 -4.37 -8.76 18.36
N ALA A 45 -4.20 -8.28 19.60
CA ALA A 45 -3.15 -8.76 20.50
C ALA A 45 -3.32 -10.26 20.86
N SER A 46 -4.55 -10.74 20.97
CA SER A 46 -4.83 -12.15 21.30
C SER A 46 -4.61 -13.10 20.13
N LEU A 47 -4.76 -12.61 18.91
CA LEU A 47 -4.61 -13.44 17.69
C LEU A 47 -3.15 -13.72 17.34
N ALA A 48 -2.18 -12.99 17.93
CA ALA A 48 -0.74 -13.13 17.70
C ALA A 48 -0.43 -13.47 16.23
N VAL A 49 -0.76 -12.53 15.33
CA VAL A 49 -0.61 -12.74 13.89
C VAL A 49 0.88 -12.83 13.55
N ASP A 50 1.39 -14.05 13.51
CA ASP A 50 2.76 -14.35 13.11
C ASP A 50 2.80 -14.42 11.57
N ALA A 51 2.86 -13.25 10.93
CA ALA A 51 3.04 -13.15 9.50
C ALA A 51 4.51 -12.88 9.18
N PRO A 52 5.08 -13.54 8.18
CA PRO A 52 6.45 -13.24 7.76
C PRO A 52 6.50 -11.78 7.27
N PRO A 53 7.54 -11.01 7.65
CA PRO A 53 7.71 -9.67 7.11
C PRO A 53 7.92 -9.75 5.59
N PRO A 54 7.38 -8.80 4.81
CA PRO A 54 7.65 -8.75 3.37
C PRO A 54 9.11 -8.36 3.11
N ASP A 55 9.70 -8.90 2.03
CA ASP A 55 11.05 -8.54 1.58
C ASP A 55 11.09 -7.11 1.03
N LEU A 56 9.96 -6.61 0.53
CA LEU A 56 9.79 -5.26 0.02
C LEU A 56 8.33 -4.83 0.15
N VAL A 57 8.12 -3.59 0.59
CA VAL A 57 6.82 -2.92 0.51
C VAL A 57 6.86 -1.85 -0.57
N VAL A 58 5.89 -1.88 -1.48
CA VAL A 58 5.70 -0.85 -2.51
C VAL A 58 4.48 -0.01 -2.15
N TYR A 59 4.68 1.27 -1.86
CA TYR A 59 3.62 2.22 -1.59
C TYR A 59 3.36 3.11 -2.81
N LEU A 60 2.21 2.91 -3.45
CA LEU A 60 1.77 3.73 -4.58
C LEU A 60 1.06 4.98 -4.05
N GLN A 61 1.76 6.11 -4.04
CA GLN A 61 1.25 7.38 -3.54
C GLN A 61 0.66 8.22 -4.68
N ALA A 62 -0.55 8.73 -4.51
CA ALA A 62 -1.20 9.62 -5.47
C ALA A 62 -2.01 10.71 -4.76
N PRO A 63 -2.12 11.92 -5.36
CA PRO A 63 -3.03 12.98 -4.88
C PRO A 63 -4.49 12.52 -4.87
N VAL A 64 -5.28 13.09 -3.96
CA VAL A 64 -6.71 12.71 -3.80
C VAL A 64 -7.51 12.90 -5.09
N ASP A 65 -7.23 13.93 -5.89
CA ASP A 65 -7.88 14.14 -7.18
C ASP A 65 -7.62 13.01 -8.17
N THR A 66 -6.39 12.50 -8.20
CA THR A 66 -6.02 11.33 -9.00
C THR A 66 -6.75 10.08 -8.51
N LEU A 67 -6.85 9.87 -7.19
CA LEU A 67 -7.58 8.74 -6.60
C LEU A 67 -9.06 8.80 -6.96
N LEU A 68 -9.72 9.96 -6.82
CA LEU A 68 -11.12 10.17 -7.20
C LEU A 68 -11.37 9.86 -8.68
N THR A 69 -10.48 10.32 -9.55
CA THR A 69 -10.56 10.03 -11.00
C THR A 69 -10.46 8.53 -11.28
N ARG A 70 -9.53 7.83 -10.63
CA ARG A 70 -9.35 6.39 -10.80
C ARG A 70 -10.53 5.58 -10.25
N ILE A 71 -11.05 5.95 -9.09
CA ILE A 71 -12.25 5.34 -8.48
C ILE A 71 -13.45 5.51 -9.42
N SER A 72 -13.65 6.71 -9.97
CA SER A 72 -14.72 6.96 -10.92
C SER A 72 -14.59 6.11 -12.19
N ARG A 73 -13.39 5.99 -12.74
CA ARG A 73 -13.12 5.15 -13.93
C ARG A 73 -13.31 3.65 -13.68
N ARG A 74 -12.97 3.17 -12.48
CA ARG A 74 -13.16 1.77 -12.10
C ARG A 74 -14.63 1.38 -12.02
N GLY A 75 -15.52 2.31 -11.65
CA GLY A 75 -16.96 2.12 -11.66
C GLY A 75 -17.52 1.17 -10.58
N ILE A 76 -16.75 0.84 -9.55
CA ILE A 76 -17.21 -0.03 -8.46
C ILE A 76 -18.13 0.76 -7.53
N GLY A 77 -19.40 0.33 -7.42
CA GLY A 77 -20.48 1.11 -6.80
C GLY A 77 -20.23 1.56 -5.37
N TYR A 78 -19.66 0.71 -4.50
CA TYR A 78 -19.36 1.09 -3.11
C TYR A 78 -18.16 2.05 -3.01
N GLU A 79 -17.19 1.95 -3.93
CA GLU A 79 -16.04 2.86 -3.98
C GLU A 79 -16.47 4.27 -4.42
N GLN A 80 -17.45 4.39 -5.30
CA GLN A 80 -17.98 5.68 -5.75
C GLN A 80 -18.63 6.49 -4.63
N GLN A 81 -19.04 5.84 -3.54
CA GLN A 81 -19.57 6.50 -2.35
C GLN A 81 -18.49 7.06 -1.42
N MET A 82 -17.22 6.76 -1.68
CA MET A 82 -16.11 7.31 -0.92
C MET A 82 -15.96 8.81 -1.21
N GLY A 83 -16.36 9.64 -0.23
CA GLY A 83 -16.25 11.09 -0.35
C GLY A 83 -14.78 11.55 -0.28
N ARG A 84 -14.49 12.71 -0.92
CA ARG A 84 -13.18 13.39 -0.87
C ARG A 84 -12.59 13.43 0.54
N ARG A 85 -13.38 13.83 1.53
CA ARG A 85 -12.93 13.98 2.93
C ARG A 85 -12.43 12.68 3.54
N TYR A 86 -13.02 11.56 3.19
CA TYR A 86 -12.54 10.24 3.61
C TYR A 86 -11.18 9.92 2.98
N LEU A 87 -11.03 10.16 1.68
CA LEU A 87 -9.78 9.91 0.96
C LEU A 87 -8.64 10.82 1.44
N GLU A 88 -8.93 12.08 1.80
CA GLU A 88 -7.96 12.99 2.42
C GLU A 88 -7.45 12.41 3.75
N ARG A 89 -8.37 12.03 4.65
CA ARG A 89 -8.00 11.39 5.92
C ARG A 89 -7.22 10.10 5.73
N LEU A 90 -7.61 9.29 4.76
CA LEU A 90 -6.93 8.05 4.42
C LEU A 90 -5.52 8.32 3.89
N ALA A 91 -5.36 9.24 2.95
CA ALA A 91 -4.06 9.63 2.40
C ALA A 91 -3.10 10.16 3.49
N ASP A 92 -3.60 11.00 4.41
CA ASP A 92 -2.84 11.50 5.55
C ASP A 92 -2.43 10.38 6.51
N ALA A 93 -3.32 9.41 6.75
CA ALA A 93 -3.02 8.27 7.60
C ALA A 93 -1.95 7.36 6.98
N TYR A 94 -2.03 7.10 5.69
CA TYR A 94 -1.00 6.38 4.94
C TYR A 94 0.35 7.11 4.95
N ALA A 95 0.35 8.43 4.74
CA ALA A 95 1.57 9.22 4.77
C ALA A 95 2.26 9.12 6.13
N ARG A 96 1.51 9.25 7.25
CA ARG A 96 2.04 9.10 8.62
C ARG A 96 2.54 7.68 8.87
N PHE A 97 1.78 6.67 8.49
CA PHE A 97 2.16 5.27 8.66
C PHE A 97 3.47 4.96 7.95
N PHE A 98 3.56 5.26 6.65
CA PHE A 98 4.76 4.98 5.87
C PHE A 98 5.94 5.89 6.21
N HIS A 99 5.69 7.08 6.78
CA HIS A 99 6.77 7.92 7.32
C HIS A 99 7.52 7.23 8.46
N GLY A 100 6.81 6.52 9.33
CA GLY A 100 7.37 5.76 10.45
C GLY A 100 7.75 4.32 10.13
N TYR A 101 7.41 3.80 8.96
CA TYR A 101 7.58 2.40 8.62
C TYR A 101 9.05 1.99 8.48
N GLN A 102 9.47 0.94 9.21
CA GLN A 102 10.85 0.43 9.23
C GLN A 102 10.92 -1.10 9.22
N ALA A 103 9.79 -1.81 9.18
CA ALA A 103 9.77 -3.27 9.29
C ALA A 103 10.38 -3.98 8.08
N SER A 104 10.38 -3.32 6.90
CA SER A 104 10.92 -3.86 5.65
C SER A 104 11.45 -2.73 4.77
N PRO A 105 12.24 -3.03 3.72
CA PRO A 105 12.53 -2.07 2.65
C PRO A 105 11.25 -1.46 2.09
N LEU A 106 11.26 -0.16 1.81
CA LEU A 106 10.09 0.59 1.37
C LEU A 106 10.40 1.38 0.09
N LEU A 107 9.66 1.10 -0.97
CA LEU A 107 9.65 1.87 -2.21
C LEU A 107 8.39 2.74 -2.27
N ILE A 108 8.54 4.06 -2.20
CA ILE A 108 7.45 5.03 -2.34
C ILE A 108 7.44 5.52 -3.78
N VAL A 109 6.35 5.22 -4.50
CA VAL A 109 6.20 5.50 -5.93
C VAL A 109 5.22 6.65 -6.13
N ASN A 110 5.62 7.69 -6.87
CA ASN A 110 4.69 8.71 -7.35
C ASN A 110 3.77 8.12 -8.42
N ALA A 111 2.64 7.60 -7.97
CA ALA A 111 1.63 7.00 -8.84
C ALA A 111 0.69 8.03 -9.52
N ALA A 112 0.88 9.35 -9.30
CA ALA A 112 0.10 10.36 -10.00
C ALA A 112 0.34 10.33 -11.52
N VAL A 113 1.59 10.07 -11.90
CA VAL A 113 2.07 10.12 -13.29
C VAL A 113 2.45 8.73 -13.84
N LEU A 114 2.44 7.73 -12.98
CA LEU A 114 2.75 6.34 -13.35
C LEU A 114 1.47 5.59 -13.72
N ASP A 115 1.41 5.03 -14.91
CA ASP A 115 0.34 4.13 -15.37
C ASP A 115 0.95 2.83 -15.91
N PRO A 116 1.31 1.88 -15.03
CA PRO A 116 1.93 0.64 -15.43
C PRO A 116 0.93 -0.36 -16.04
N VAL A 117 -0.36 -0.05 -15.99
CA VAL A 117 -1.42 -0.91 -16.56
C VAL A 117 -1.59 -0.69 -18.07
N HIS A 118 -1.41 0.57 -18.53
CA HIS A 118 -1.66 0.94 -19.93
C HIS A 118 -0.39 1.45 -20.64
N ASN A 119 0.77 1.42 -19.97
CA ASN A 119 2.03 1.89 -20.53
C ASN A 119 3.18 0.94 -20.15
N ASP A 120 3.70 0.23 -21.14
CA ASP A 120 4.75 -0.78 -20.96
C ASP A 120 6.08 -0.16 -20.46
N GLU A 121 6.39 1.07 -20.85
CA GLU A 121 7.60 1.77 -20.37
C GLU A 121 7.47 2.06 -18.87
N HIS A 122 6.31 2.53 -18.42
CA HIS A 122 6.04 2.75 -16.99
C HIS A 122 6.10 1.45 -16.19
N TYR A 123 5.62 0.34 -16.78
CA TYR A 123 5.73 -0.97 -16.17
C TYR A 123 7.18 -1.42 -16.03
N ALA A 124 7.98 -1.30 -17.08
CA ALA A 124 9.39 -1.66 -17.07
C ALA A 124 10.20 -0.82 -16.07
N LEU A 125 9.93 0.49 -15.99
CA LEU A 125 10.55 1.39 -15.02
C LEU A 125 10.22 0.99 -13.58
N LEU A 126 8.95 0.65 -13.31
CA LEU A 126 8.54 0.19 -11.97
C LEU A 126 9.23 -1.11 -11.56
N LEU A 127 9.31 -2.08 -12.48
CA LEU A 127 10.02 -3.34 -12.22
C LEU A 127 11.50 -3.11 -11.92
N ALA A 128 12.16 -2.26 -12.69
CA ALA A 128 13.56 -1.93 -12.46
C ALA A 128 13.81 -1.29 -11.08
N GLU A 129 12.89 -0.44 -10.59
CA GLU A 129 12.99 0.14 -9.25
C GLU A 129 12.69 -0.88 -8.14
N ILE A 130 11.75 -1.79 -8.36
CA ILE A 130 11.48 -2.92 -7.44
C ILE A 130 12.73 -3.78 -7.30
N ASP A 131 13.37 -4.13 -8.40
CA ASP A 131 14.59 -4.97 -8.39
C ASP A 131 15.78 -4.27 -7.74
N ARG A 132 15.85 -2.95 -7.82
CA ARG A 132 16.91 -2.14 -7.22
C ARG A 132 16.75 -1.95 -5.71
N THR A 133 15.52 -1.94 -5.23
CA THR A 133 15.21 -1.62 -3.82
C THR A 133 15.41 -2.85 -2.94
N ARG A 134 16.58 -2.95 -2.30
CA ARG A 134 16.96 -4.08 -1.43
C ARG A 134 17.01 -3.73 0.07
N SER A 135 17.09 -2.44 0.39
CA SER A 135 17.17 -1.99 1.79
C SER A 135 16.74 -0.52 1.92
N GLY A 136 16.32 -0.12 3.11
CA GLY A 136 16.02 1.26 3.43
C GLY A 136 14.76 1.79 2.76
N ARG A 137 14.70 3.12 2.57
CA ARG A 137 13.57 3.83 1.97
C ARG A 137 13.98 4.51 0.69
N HIS A 138 13.26 4.24 -0.39
CA HIS A 138 13.49 4.80 -1.71
C HIS A 138 12.25 5.56 -2.19
N PHE A 139 12.50 6.65 -2.93
CA PHE A 139 11.44 7.43 -3.57
C PHE A 139 11.63 7.35 -5.07
N PHE A 140 10.61 6.91 -5.77
CA PHE A 140 10.60 6.83 -7.22
C PHE A 140 9.60 7.80 -7.83
N ASN A 141 10.13 8.75 -8.63
CA ASN A 141 9.32 9.66 -9.42
C ASN A 141 9.73 9.51 -10.90
N PRO A 142 8.89 8.87 -11.74
CA PRO A 142 9.24 8.60 -13.15
C PRO A 142 9.52 9.86 -13.96
N LEU A 143 8.94 11.03 -13.62
CA LEU A 143 9.24 12.29 -14.31
C LEU A 143 10.67 12.79 -14.06
N ALA A 144 11.22 12.51 -12.89
CA ALA A 144 12.61 12.89 -12.59
C ALA A 144 13.62 11.98 -13.29
N SER A 145 13.27 10.71 -13.51
CA SER A 145 14.14 9.73 -14.19
C SER A 145 14.22 9.95 -15.71
N ALA A 146 13.25 10.64 -16.31
CA ALA A 146 13.27 10.98 -17.74
C ALA A 146 14.14 12.21 -18.06
N LEU A 147 14.60 12.94 -17.04
CA LEU A 147 15.42 14.15 -17.16
C LEU A 147 16.89 13.92 -16.76
N ALA A 148 17.24 12.70 -16.36
CA ALA A 148 18.59 12.29 -15.98
C ALA A 148 19.22 11.35 -17.03
#